data_25f1bbd323be62f9d57359f683684b35
#
_entry.id   25f1bbd323be62f9d57359f683684b35
#
_cell.length_a   1.000
_cell.length_b   1.000
_cell.length_c   1.000
_cell.angle_alpha   90.00
_cell.angle_beta   90.00
_cell.angle_gamma   90.00
#
_symmetry.space_group_name_H-M   'P 1'
#
loop_
_entity.id
_entity.type
_entity.pdbx_description
1 polymer ?
#
loop_
_entity_poly.entity_id
_entity_poly.type
_entity_poly.pdbx_seq_one_letter_code
_entity_poly.pdbx_strand_id
1 'polypeptide(L)'
;MKPSQMFHSGTLLSMPVILLLAIACGLSVANIYYVHPMLNVIAADLHMNTALAGSVITATQICYACGLLFLVPLGDLLPRRQLIIGQMLVSALCLLFVATASGATSFWIGIGLIGGLAVVAQTIIAAAASMCAPQQRGQTIGFITSGIVIGILLARVLAGLLTDLAGWRSVYGCSAAALLLIVALLYRYMPATPAPSTRPSYSQLVLSTLQLFCELPVLRVRALLAMMIFAAFGTLWTALVFPLSTAPFYFSHSTIGLLGIAGLAGAIAASRAGIWADHGWAQRTSGIALALLVLSWVFMWNMYHSVWFLIIGIIVLDLAVQAVHVTSQSMILSTRPQAESRLTGAYMVFYSIGSALGSLAATWVYAHYGWNGVCWLGLSFSGSALLCWTLTRRMSRVPVSVVASSSTGHCKSTG
;
A
#
# COMPACT_ATOMS: atom_id res chain seq x y z
N MET A 1 -48.23 -18.58 -15.26
CA MET A 1 -46.93 -17.98 -15.66
C MET A 1 -45.99 -18.00 -14.47
N LYS A 2 -44.98 -18.87 -14.49
CA LYS A 2 -43.94 -18.93 -13.43
C LYS A 2 -42.92 -17.84 -13.68
N PRO A 3 -42.52 -17.04 -12.67
CA PRO A 3 -41.34 -16.17 -12.83
C PRO A 3 -40.09 -17.04 -12.76
N SER A 4 -39.36 -17.10 -13.87
CA SER A 4 -38.06 -17.73 -13.96
C SER A 4 -37.08 -17.03 -13.02
N GLN A 5 -36.75 -17.68 -11.92
CA GLN A 5 -35.61 -17.31 -11.08
C GLN A 5 -34.32 -17.50 -11.90
N MET A 6 -33.80 -16.42 -12.43
CA MET A 6 -32.40 -16.35 -12.86
C MET A 6 -31.53 -16.31 -11.61
N PHE A 7 -31.26 -17.48 -11.04
CA PHE A 7 -30.12 -17.64 -10.16
C PHE A 7 -28.85 -17.50 -11.02
N HIS A 8 -28.20 -16.38 -10.96
CA HIS A 8 -26.80 -16.30 -11.34
C HIS A 8 -26.05 -17.21 -10.38
N SER A 9 -25.71 -18.41 -10.84
CA SER A 9 -24.77 -19.32 -10.18
C SER A 9 -23.42 -18.60 -10.13
N GLY A 10 -23.11 -17.99 -9.00
CA GLY A 10 -21.78 -17.45 -8.71
C GLY A 10 -20.78 -18.59 -8.85
N THR A 11 -19.97 -18.57 -9.88
CA THR A 11 -18.87 -19.51 -10.08
C THR A 11 -17.96 -19.37 -8.88
N LEU A 12 -17.97 -20.37 -7.98
CA LEU A 12 -17.06 -20.42 -6.86
C LEU A 12 -15.63 -20.41 -7.39
N LEU A 13 -14.86 -19.38 -7.04
CA LEU A 13 -13.44 -19.34 -7.35
C LEU A 13 -12.77 -20.56 -6.69
N SER A 14 -12.08 -21.35 -7.49
CA SER A 14 -11.31 -22.47 -6.94
C SER A 14 -10.13 -21.96 -6.12
N MET A 15 -9.73 -22.69 -5.09
CA MET A 15 -8.61 -22.29 -4.20
C MET A 15 -7.30 -22.02 -4.96
N PRO A 16 -6.92 -22.79 -6.02
CA PRO A 16 -5.78 -22.46 -6.86
C PRO A 16 -5.87 -21.08 -7.55
N VAL A 17 -7.05 -20.67 -7.99
CA VAL A 17 -7.24 -19.33 -8.59
C VAL A 17 -7.13 -18.23 -7.54
N ILE A 18 -7.68 -18.44 -6.34
CA ILE A 18 -7.54 -17.51 -5.22
C ILE A 18 -6.06 -17.32 -4.85
N LEU A 19 -5.32 -18.42 -4.75
CA LEU A 19 -3.87 -18.39 -4.50
C LEU A 19 -3.12 -17.64 -5.60
N LEU A 20 -3.45 -17.91 -6.86
CA LEU A 20 -2.85 -17.22 -8.01
C LEU A 20 -3.11 -15.71 -7.97
N LEU A 21 -4.34 -15.30 -7.62
CA LEU A 21 -4.69 -13.88 -7.45
C LEU A 21 -3.93 -13.25 -6.26
N ALA A 22 -3.74 -13.98 -5.16
CA ALA A 22 -2.95 -13.51 -4.02
C ALA A 22 -1.48 -13.30 -4.39
N ILE A 23 -0.87 -14.24 -5.13
CA ILE A 23 0.50 -14.13 -5.64
C ILE A 23 0.60 -12.96 -6.63
N ALA A 24 -0.36 -12.81 -7.54
CA ALA A 24 -0.42 -11.71 -8.49
C ALA A 24 -0.46 -10.34 -7.80
N CYS A 25 -1.30 -10.20 -6.75
CA CYS A 25 -1.35 -9.01 -5.91
C CYS A 25 -0.02 -8.73 -5.22
N GLY A 26 0.54 -9.75 -4.56
CA GLY A 26 1.80 -9.64 -3.84
C GLY A 26 2.94 -9.22 -4.76
N LEU A 27 3.08 -9.86 -5.91
CA LEU A 27 4.13 -9.57 -6.89
C LEU A 27 3.99 -8.15 -7.48
N SER A 28 2.76 -7.74 -7.80
CA SER A 28 2.50 -6.40 -8.36
C SER A 28 2.84 -5.28 -7.37
N VAL A 29 2.51 -5.47 -6.09
CA VAL A 29 2.84 -4.50 -5.04
C VAL A 29 4.32 -4.55 -4.66
N ALA A 30 4.94 -5.72 -4.68
CA ALA A 30 6.38 -5.91 -4.42
C ALA A 30 7.26 -5.01 -5.31
N ASN A 31 6.84 -4.78 -6.55
CA ASN A 31 7.57 -3.96 -7.53
C ASN A 31 7.83 -2.52 -7.06
N ILE A 32 6.96 -1.98 -6.21
CA ILE A 32 7.12 -0.63 -5.62
C ILE A 32 8.21 -0.63 -4.54
N TYR A 33 8.42 -1.76 -3.85
CA TYR A 33 9.25 -1.86 -2.65
C TYR A 33 10.66 -2.36 -2.90
N TYR A 34 10.98 -2.89 -4.09
CA TYR A 34 12.32 -3.39 -4.43
C TYR A 34 13.40 -2.33 -4.29
N VAL A 35 13.10 -1.11 -4.66
CA VAL A 35 14.09 -0.02 -4.74
C VAL A 35 14.71 0.34 -3.38
N HIS A 36 13.97 0.15 -2.28
CA HIS A 36 14.41 0.63 -0.95
C HIS A 36 15.76 0.09 -0.48
N PRO A 37 16.02 -1.24 -0.46
CA PRO A 37 17.30 -1.76 0.02
C PRO A 37 18.46 -1.55 -0.95
N MET A 38 18.20 -1.17 -2.20
CA MET A 38 19.23 -1.02 -3.24
C MET A 38 19.34 0.40 -3.81
N LEU A 39 18.67 1.38 -3.16
CA LEU A 39 18.63 2.76 -3.65
C LEU A 39 20.01 3.41 -3.78
N ASN A 40 20.93 3.13 -2.86
CA ASN A 40 22.29 3.61 -2.86
C ASN A 40 23.10 3.07 -4.07
N VAL A 41 22.96 1.79 -4.39
CA VAL A 41 23.66 1.14 -5.52
C VAL A 41 23.10 1.65 -6.84
N ILE A 42 21.78 1.79 -6.96
CA ILE A 42 21.14 2.37 -8.14
C ILE A 42 21.60 3.81 -8.34
N ALA A 43 21.63 4.61 -7.27
CA ALA A 43 22.07 6.00 -7.34
C ALA A 43 23.54 6.10 -7.77
N ALA A 44 24.40 5.23 -7.26
CA ALA A 44 25.82 5.20 -7.64
C ALA A 44 26.01 4.77 -9.12
N ASP A 45 25.34 3.70 -9.54
CA ASP A 45 25.48 3.13 -10.89
C ASP A 45 24.92 4.06 -11.99
N LEU A 46 23.83 4.78 -11.69
CA LEU A 46 23.21 5.73 -12.61
C LEU A 46 23.71 7.18 -12.42
N HIS A 47 24.79 7.38 -11.64
CA HIS A 47 25.39 8.70 -11.35
C HIS A 47 24.40 9.74 -10.83
N MET A 48 23.47 9.30 -9.98
CA MET A 48 22.46 10.17 -9.36
C MET A 48 23.02 10.82 -8.09
N ASN A 49 22.69 12.10 -7.89
CA ASN A 49 22.98 12.74 -6.61
C ASN A 49 22.18 12.09 -5.48
N THR A 50 22.83 11.77 -4.36
CA THR A 50 22.23 11.16 -3.17
C THR A 50 21.03 11.97 -2.67
N ALA A 51 21.10 13.31 -2.70
CA ALA A 51 20.00 14.17 -2.29
C ALA A 51 18.74 13.99 -3.15
N LEU A 52 18.91 13.59 -4.42
CA LEU A 52 17.80 13.36 -5.35
C LEU A 52 17.40 11.88 -5.46
N ALA A 53 18.13 10.96 -4.83
CA ALA A 53 17.81 9.53 -4.92
C ALA A 53 16.37 9.19 -4.49
N GLY A 54 15.84 9.89 -3.48
CA GLY A 54 14.45 9.73 -3.03
C GLY A 54 13.42 10.10 -4.09
N SER A 55 13.78 10.88 -5.12
CA SER A 55 12.89 11.20 -6.24
C SER A 55 12.43 9.97 -7.03
N VAL A 56 13.19 8.88 -6.99
CA VAL A 56 12.84 7.58 -7.59
C VAL A 56 11.56 7.05 -6.93
N ILE A 57 11.54 7.01 -5.59
CA ILE A 57 10.38 6.56 -4.82
C ILE A 57 9.23 7.55 -4.96
N THR A 58 9.55 8.85 -4.96
CA THR A 58 8.59 9.92 -5.20
C THR A 58 7.86 9.75 -6.54
N ALA A 59 8.61 9.51 -7.63
CA ALA A 59 8.03 9.26 -8.95
C ALA A 59 7.10 8.03 -8.93
N THR A 60 7.54 6.93 -8.31
CA THR A 60 6.72 5.73 -8.15
C THR A 60 5.41 6.03 -7.43
N GLN A 61 5.45 6.76 -6.32
CA GLN A 61 4.29 7.05 -5.48
C GLN A 61 3.33 8.05 -6.13
N ILE A 62 3.84 9.07 -6.84
CA ILE A 62 3.01 10.00 -7.60
C ILE A 62 2.28 9.26 -8.72
N CYS A 63 3.00 8.43 -9.49
CA CYS A 63 2.39 7.64 -10.55
C CYS A 63 1.39 6.62 -9.99
N TYR A 64 1.65 6.03 -8.80
CA TYR A 64 0.69 5.18 -8.11
C TYR A 64 -0.59 5.95 -7.74
N ALA A 65 -0.47 7.18 -7.22
CA ALA A 65 -1.63 8.04 -6.95
C ALA A 65 -2.42 8.35 -8.22
N CYS A 66 -1.73 8.65 -9.33
CA CYS A 66 -2.37 8.83 -10.64
C CYS A 66 -3.07 7.54 -11.09
N GLY A 67 -2.44 6.39 -10.91
CA GLY A 67 -3.03 5.08 -11.20
C GLY A 67 -4.32 4.83 -10.42
N LEU A 68 -4.34 5.17 -9.13
CA LEU A 68 -5.54 5.06 -8.29
C LEU A 68 -6.70 5.93 -8.80
N LEU A 69 -6.40 7.14 -9.28
CA LEU A 69 -7.42 8.07 -9.79
C LEU A 69 -7.90 7.71 -11.20
N PHE A 70 -6.99 7.24 -12.06
CA PHE A 70 -7.26 7.09 -13.49
C PHE A 70 -7.37 5.64 -13.95
N LEU A 71 -6.61 4.69 -13.40
CA LEU A 71 -6.64 3.30 -13.86
C LEU A 71 -7.66 2.44 -13.09
N VAL A 72 -7.83 2.66 -11.78
CA VAL A 72 -8.78 1.88 -10.99
C VAL A 72 -10.21 2.01 -11.49
N PRO A 73 -10.73 3.22 -11.85
CA PRO A 73 -12.08 3.36 -12.39
C PRO A 73 -12.33 2.62 -13.72
N LEU A 74 -11.27 2.28 -14.48
CA LEU A 74 -11.40 1.47 -15.68
C LEU A 74 -11.92 0.05 -15.37
N GLY A 75 -11.74 -0.44 -14.16
CA GLY A 75 -12.30 -1.72 -13.70
C GLY A 75 -13.84 -1.76 -13.65
N ASP A 76 -14.48 -0.59 -13.66
CA ASP A 76 -15.94 -0.46 -13.74
C ASP A 76 -16.45 -0.25 -15.18
N LEU A 77 -15.54 -0.10 -16.16
CA LEU A 77 -15.87 0.10 -17.58
C LEU A 77 -15.45 -1.07 -18.47
N LEU A 78 -14.37 -1.77 -18.11
CA LEU A 78 -13.77 -2.82 -18.90
C LEU A 78 -13.92 -4.20 -18.22
N PRO A 79 -13.87 -5.31 -18.98
CA PRO A 79 -13.82 -6.64 -18.41
C PRO A 79 -12.58 -6.78 -17.52
N ARG A 80 -12.78 -6.99 -16.24
CA ARG A 80 -11.71 -6.96 -15.23
C ARG A 80 -10.56 -7.93 -15.52
N ARG A 81 -10.87 -9.12 -16.08
CA ARG A 81 -9.84 -10.09 -16.51
C ARG A 81 -8.87 -9.49 -17.53
N GLN A 82 -9.40 -8.83 -18.57
CA GLN A 82 -8.58 -8.22 -19.62
C GLN A 82 -7.75 -7.06 -19.08
N LEU A 83 -8.35 -6.24 -18.20
CA LEU A 83 -7.68 -5.13 -17.57
C LEU A 83 -6.52 -5.60 -16.68
N ILE A 84 -6.73 -6.62 -15.84
CA ILE A 84 -5.70 -7.21 -14.98
C ILE A 84 -4.53 -7.75 -15.82
N ILE A 85 -4.83 -8.60 -16.81
CA ILE A 85 -3.82 -9.19 -17.67
C ILE A 85 -3.05 -8.11 -18.44
N GLY A 86 -3.74 -7.13 -18.99
CA GLY A 86 -3.13 -6.01 -19.73
C GLY A 86 -2.21 -5.17 -18.84
N GLN A 87 -2.68 -4.76 -17.65
CA GLN A 87 -1.87 -4.01 -16.71
C GLN A 87 -0.61 -4.78 -16.26
N MET A 88 -0.75 -6.07 -15.95
CA MET A 88 0.39 -6.91 -15.54
C MET A 88 1.38 -7.15 -16.69
N LEU A 89 0.89 -7.32 -17.93
CA LEU A 89 1.76 -7.47 -19.10
C LEU A 89 2.57 -6.20 -19.35
N VAL A 90 1.91 -5.03 -19.34
CA VAL A 90 2.62 -3.74 -19.48
C VAL A 90 3.59 -3.52 -18.33
N SER A 91 3.21 -3.92 -17.10
CA SER A 91 4.12 -3.85 -15.93
C SER A 91 5.37 -4.72 -16.14
N ALA A 92 5.23 -5.93 -16.69
CA ALA A 92 6.37 -6.80 -16.99
C ALA A 92 7.29 -6.17 -18.05
N LEU A 93 6.75 -5.52 -19.08
CA LEU A 93 7.54 -4.78 -20.07
C LEU A 93 8.26 -3.59 -19.45
N CYS A 94 7.62 -2.86 -18.54
CA CYS A 94 8.26 -1.75 -17.80
C CYS A 94 9.39 -2.27 -16.89
N LEU A 95 9.23 -3.45 -16.25
CA LEU A 95 10.28 -4.07 -15.46
C LEU A 95 11.50 -4.45 -16.32
N LEU A 96 11.30 -4.98 -17.52
CA LEU A 96 12.39 -5.26 -18.47
C LEU A 96 13.06 -3.96 -18.92
N PHE A 97 12.29 -2.90 -19.19
CA PHE A 97 12.83 -1.60 -19.52
C PHE A 97 13.69 -1.03 -18.38
N VAL A 98 13.26 -1.15 -17.13
CA VAL A 98 14.05 -0.74 -15.95
C VAL A 98 15.31 -1.60 -15.80
N ALA A 99 15.23 -2.91 -16.03
CA ALA A 99 16.40 -3.80 -15.96
C ALA A 99 17.49 -3.43 -16.99
N THR A 100 17.12 -2.82 -18.12
CA THR A 100 18.04 -2.38 -19.17
C THR A 100 18.37 -0.88 -19.12
N ALA A 101 17.91 -0.16 -18.09
CA ALA A 101 18.11 1.27 -17.97
C ALA A 101 19.61 1.63 -17.86
N SER A 102 20.08 2.52 -18.72
CA SER A 102 21.47 3.00 -18.79
C SER A 102 21.65 4.39 -18.16
N GLY A 103 20.58 5.05 -17.75
CA GLY A 103 20.64 6.39 -17.18
C GLY A 103 19.45 6.69 -16.25
N ALA A 104 19.60 7.72 -15.41
CA ALA A 104 18.61 8.11 -14.42
C ALA A 104 17.24 8.40 -15.02
N THR A 105 17.16 9.08 -16.17
CA THR A 105 15.88 9.44 -16.79
C THR A 105 15.08 8.22 -17.24
N SER A 106 15.73 7.24 -17.92
CA SER A 106 15.05 5.99 -18.32
C SER A 106 14.58 5.20 -17.10
N PHE A 107 15.39 5.17 -16.03
CA PHE A 107 15.03 4.53 -14.78
C PHE A 107 13.81 5.20 -14.13
N TRP A 108 13.78 6.55 -14.03
CA TRP A 108 12.62 7.28 -13.46
C TRP A 108 11.34 7.04 -14.23
N ILE A 109 11.40 7.08 -15.57
CA ILE A 109 10.21 6.79 -16.40
C ILE A 109 9.71 5.37 -16.14
N GLY A 110 10.61 4.40 -16.19
CA GLY A 110 10.24 3.00 -16.02
C GLY A 110 9.65 2.71 -14.63
N ILE A 111 10.29 3.20 -13.56
CA ILE A 111 9.83 2.97 -12.19
C ILE A 111 8.52 3.72 -11.89
N GLY A 112 8.33 4.90 -12.47
CA GLY A 112 7.06 5.63 -12.39
C GLY A 112 5.92 4.86 -13.05
N LEU A 113 6.13 4.32 -14.25
CA LEU A 113 5.13 3.50 -14.93
C LEU A 113 4.80 2.23 -14.13
N ILE A 114 5.80 1.56 -13.55
CA ILE A 114 5.60 0.42 -12.65
C ILE A 114 4.72 0.82 -11.47
N GLY A 115 5.00 1.98 -10.85
CA GLY A 115 4.20 2.52 -9.76
C GLY A 115 2.75 2.72 -10.17
N GLY A 116 2.50 3.38 -11.30
CA GLY A 116 1.15 3.60 -11.82
C GLY A 116 0.38 2.31 -12.11
N LEU A 117 1.06 1.27 -12.58
CA LEU A 117 0.46 -0.02 -12.91
C LEU A 117 0.26 -0.93 -11.69
N ALA A 118 0.95 -0.69 -10.57
CA ALA A 118 0.83 -1.49 -9.35
C ALA A 118 -0.57 -1.42 -8.72
N VAL A 119 -1.41 -0.47 -9.14
CA VAL A 119 -2.83 -0.39 -8.78
C VAL A 119 -3.63 -1.60 -9.26
N VAL A 120 -3.07 -2.46 -10.12
CA VAL A 120 -3.69 -3.72 -10.54
C VAL A 120 -4.12 -4.58 -9.34
N ALA A 121 -3.41 -4.49 -8.21
CA ALA A 121 -3.80 -5.17 -6.97
C ALA A 121 -5.21 -4.79 -6.51
N GLN A 122 -5.60 -3.51 -6.64
CA GLN A 122 -6.96 -3.04 -6.32
C GLN A 122 -7.99 -3.62 -7.30
N THR A 123 -7.63 -3.70 -8.58
CA THR A 123 -8.47 -4.30 -9.62
C THR A 123 -8.66 -5.81 -9.38
N ILE A 124 -7.61 -6.51 -8.95
CA ILE A 124 -7.68 -7.94 -8.60
C ILE A 124 -8.61 -8.17 -7.40
N ILE A 125 -8.47 -7.38 -6.33
CA ILE A 125 -9.34 -7.47 -5.15
C ILE A 125 -10.81 -7.23 -5.53
N ALA A 126 -11.08 -6.20 -6.32
CA ALA A 126 -12.42 -5.88 -6.80
C ALA A 126 -12.99 -6.99 -7.71
N ALA A 127 -12.15 -7.59 -8.57
CA ALA A 127 -12.55 -8.72 -9.41
C ALA A 127 -12.90 -9.96 -8.57
N ALA A 128 -12.05 -10.32 -7.61
CA ALA A 128 -12.28 -11.45 -6.71
C ALA A 128 -13.57 -11.26 -5.90
N ALA A 129 -13.78 -10.04 -5.37
CA ALA A 129 -15.00 -9.70 -4.62
C ALA A 129 -16.28 -9.87 -5.44
N SER A 130 -16.24 -9.64 -6.75
CA SER A 130 -17.39 -9.81 -7.64
C SER A 130 -17.64 -11.25 -8.09
N MET A 131 -16.63 -12.11 -8.00
CA MET A 131 -16.70 -13.52 -8.42
C MET A 131 -16.99 -14.49 -7.25
N CYS A 132 -17.00 -14.01 -6.01
CA CYS A 132 -17.24 -14.82 -4.82
C CYS A 132 -18.68 -14.75 -4.35
N ALA A 133 -19.18 -15.83 -3.73
CA ALA A 133 -20.43 -15.82 -3.00
C ALA A 133 -20.37 -14.81 -1.83
N PRO A 134 -21.46 -14.12 -1.49
CA PRO A 134 -21.47 -13.10 -0.42
C PRO A 134 -20.90 -13.61 0.91
N GLN A 135 -21.15 -14.89 1.25
CA GLN A 135 -20.72 -15.52 2.50
C GLN A 135 -19.20 -15.76 2.57
N GLN A 136 -18.54 -15.92 1.41
CA GLN A 136 -17.09 -16.21 1.31
C GLN A 136 -16.27 -14.98 0.92
N ARG A 137 -16.93 -13.86 0.59
CA ARG A 137 -16.30 -12.66 0.05
C ARG A 137 -15.22 -12.10 0.98
N GLY A 138 -15.52 -11.98 2.27
CA GLY A 138 -14.59 -11.47 3.28
C GLY A 138 -13.34 -12.35 3.42
N GLN A 139 -13.53 -13.67 3.49
CA GLN A 139 -12.43 -14.63 3.60
C GLN A 139 -11.51 -14.60 2.36
N THR A 140 -12.10 -14.57 1.17
CA THR A 140 -11.35 -14.52 -0.09
C THR A 140 -10.56 -13.23 -0.23
N ILE A 141 -11.18 -12.08 0.05
CA ILE A 141 -10.49 -10.78 0.03
C ILE A 141 -9.36 -10.76 1.05
N GLY A 142 -9.61 -11.23 2.27
CA GLY A 142 -8.59 -11.33 3.32
C GLY A 142 -7.40 -12.18 2.91
N PHE A 143 -7.64 -13.32 2.27
CA PHE A 143 -6.57 -14.19 1.76
C PHE A 143 -5.76 -13.51 0.65
N ILE A 144 -6.40 -12.85 -0.32
CA ILE A 144 -5.71 -12.12 -1.39
C ILE A 144 -4.91 -10.94 -0.82
N THR A 145 -5.46 -10.21 0.14
CA THR A 145 -4.77 -9.09 0.79
C THR A 145 -3.56 -9.56 1.61
N SER A 146 -3.62 -10.76 2.21
CA SER A 146 -2.43 -11.33 2.88
C SER A 146 -1.27 -11.55 1.88
N GLY A 147 -1.57 -11.86 0.62
CA GLY A 147 -0.58 -11.92 -0.46
C GLY A 147 0.14 -10.59 -0.66
N ILE A 148 -0.55 -9.45 -0.54
CA ILE A 148 0.07 -8.11 -0.60
C ILE A 148 1.07 -7.94 0.53
N VAL A 149 0.68 -8.26 1.78
CA VAL A 149 1.56 -8.12 2.95
C VAL A 149 2.81 -8.98 2.80
N ILE A 150 2.63 -10.25 2.42
CA ILE A 150 3.75 -11.17 2.16
C ILE A 150 4.62 -10.63 1.03
N GLY A 151 4.02 -10.12 -0.05
CA GLY A 151 4.73 -9.51 -1.18
C GLY A 151 5.62 -8.34 -0.76
N ILE A 152 5.12 -7.43 0.07
CA ILE A 152 5.88 -6.29 0.61
C ILE A 152 7.06 -6.76 1.46
N LEU A 153 6.85 -7.75 2.33
CA LEU A 153 7.90 -8.29 3.20
C LEU A 153 9.00 -8.98 2.39
N LEU A 154 8.60 -9.88 1.49
CA LEU A 154 9.53 -10.63 0.63
C LEU A 154 10.25 -9.72 -0.37
N ALA A 155 9.61 -8.66 -0.84
CA ALA A 155 10.20 -7.73 -1.81
C ALA A 155 11.54 -7.20 -1.34
N ARG A 156 11.63 -6.72 -0.10
CA ARG A 156 12.86 -6.14 0.44
C ARG A 156 13.95 -7.19 0.64
N VAL A 157 13.58 -8.37 1.13
CA VAL A 157 14.52 -9.49 1.36
C VAL A 157 15.07 -9.99 0.01
N LEU A 158 14.20 -10.27 -0.95
CA LEU A 158 14.59 -10.76 -2.27
C LEU A 158 15.37 -9.72 -3.06
N ALA A 159 14.99 -8.44 -2.98
CA ALA A 159 15.72 -7.37 -3.64
C ALA A 159 17.14 -7.25 -3.08
N GLY A 160 17.30 -7.27 -1.76
CA GLY A 160 18.62 -7.26 -1.13
C GLY A 160 19.48 -8.44 -1.56
N LEU A 161 18.94 -9.66 -1.45
CA LEU A 161 19.64 -10.90 -1.80
C LEU A 161 20.07 -10.94 -3.28
N LEU A 162 19.15 -10.66 -4.19
CA LEU A 162 19.47 -10.65 -5.62
C LEU A 162 20.44 -9.54 -6.00
N THR A 163 20.39 -8.41 -5.31
CA THR A 163 21.34 -7.31 -5.52
C THR A 163 22.76 -7.71 -5.15
N ASP A 164 22.94 -8.37 -4.01
CA ASP A 164 24.25 -8.85 -3.57
C ASP A 164 24.79 -9.99 -4.47
N LEU A 165 23.91 -10.85 -5.02
CA LEU A 165 24.30 -11.99 -5.85
C LEU A 165 24.56 -11.63 -7.32
N ALA A 166 23.73 -10.78 -7.92
CA ALA A 166 23.73 -10.55 -9.37
C ALA A 166 23.47 -9.09 -9.78
N GLY A 167 23.53 -8.16 -8.81
CA GLY A 167 23.30 -6.74 -9.03
C GLY A 167 21.81 -6.36 -9.11
N TRP A 168 21.51 -5.06 -8.95
CA TRP A 168 20.15 -4.56 -8.83
C TRP A 168 19.26 -4.79 -10.08
N ARG A 169 19.88 -4.87 -11.27
CA ARG A 169 19.15 -5.14 -12.52
C ARG A 169 18.50 -6.51 -12.55
N SER A 170 19.12 -7.50 -11.90
CA SER A 170 18.60 -8.86 -11.81
C SER A 170 17.26 -8.93 -11.07
N VAL A 171 17.04 -8.05 -10.09
CA VAL A 171 15.78 -7.96 -9.34
C VAL A 171 14.62 -7.68 -10.27
N TYR A 172 14.77 -6.68 -11.15
CA TYR A 172 13.74 -6.30 -12.12
C TYR A 172 13.56 -7.35 -13.21
N GLY A 173 14.65 -7.96 -13.69
CA GLY A 173 14.60 -9.07 -14.66
C GLY A 173 13.87 -10.29 -14.12
N CYS A 174 14.22 -10.74 -12.92
CA CYS A 174 13.56 -11.87 -12.25
C CYS A 174 12.07 -11.57 -11.98
N SER A 175 11.76 -10.34 -11.53
CA SER A 175 10.37 -9.94 -11.30
C SER A 175 9.57 -9.90 -12.61
N ALA A 176 10.14 -9.44 -13.71
CA ALA A 176 9.50 -9.46 -15.03
C ALA A 176 9.18 -10.90 -15.46
N ALA A 177 10.13 -11.82 -15.32
CA ALA A 177 9.92 -13.22 -15.65
C ALA A 177 8.82 -13.86 -14.79
N ALA A 178 8.84 -13.61 -13.47
CA ALA A 178 7.80 -14.08 -12.56
C ALA A 178 6.42 -13.49 -12.92
N LEU A 179 6.35 -12.20 -13.26
CA LEU A 179 5.11 -11.53 -13.62
C LEU A 179 4.55 -12.09 -14.94
N LEU A 180 5.40 -12.36 -15.95
CA LEU A 180 4.98 -12.98 -17.21
C LEU A 180 4.44 -14.41 -16.99
N LEU A 181 5.06 -15.18 -16.09
CA LEU A 181 4.55 -16.49 -15.70
C LEU A 181 3.15 -16.38 -15.08
N ILE A 182 2.96 -15.46 -14.15
CA ILE A 182 1.65 -15.20 -13.52
C ILE A 182 0.62 -14.75 -14.56
N VAL A 183 1.00 -13.87 -15.50
CA VAL A 183 0.12 -13.46 -16.61
C VAL A 183 -0.33 -14.66 -17.44
N ALA A 184 0.57 -15.56 -17.81
CA ALA A 184 0.25 -16.77 -18.56
C ALA A 184 -0.71 -17.70 -17.77
N LEU A 185 -0.47 -17.89 -16.47
CA LEU A 185 -1.34 -18.66 -15.59
C LEU A 185 -2.73 -18.00 -15.42
N LEU A 186 -2.80 -16.67 -15.21
CA LEU A 186 -4.07 -15.95 -15.15
C LEU A 186 -4.84 -16.03 -16.47
N TYR A 187 -4.14 -15.90 -17.60
CA TYR A 187 -4.76 -16.06 -18.91
C TYR A 187 -5.38 -17.45 -19.08
N ARG A 188 -4.76 -18.50 -18.53
CA ARG A 188 -5.24 -19.89 -18.65
C ARG A 188 -6.34 -20.24 -17.66
N TYR A 189 -6.26 -19.74 -16.41
CA TYR A 189 -7.09 -20.24 -15.31
C TYR A 189 -8.11 -19.24 -14.76
N MET A 190 -7.91 -17.93 -14.95
CA MET A 190 -8.86 -16.93 -14.47
C MET A 190 -10.14 -16.95 -15.29
N PRO A 191 -11.34 -17.11 -14.68
CA PRO A 191 -12.61 -17.06 -15.40
C PRO A 191 -12.80 -15.73 -16.15
N ALA A 192 -13.51 -15.79 -17.28
CA ALA A 192 -13.90 -14.58 -17.99
C ALA A 192 -14.87 -13.76 -17.13
N THR A 193 -14.60 -12.48 -17.00
CA THR A 193 -15.51 -11.55 -16.32
C THR A 193 -16.36 -10.85 -17.38
N PRO A 194 -17.70 -10.87 -17.26
CA PRO A 194 -18.55 -10.12 -18.19
C PRO A 194 -18.25 -8.63 -18.08
N ALA A 195 -18.48 -7.92 -19.18
CA ALA A 195 -18.41 -6.46 -19.16
C ALA A 195 -19.50 -5.91 -18.21
N PRO A 196 -19.25 -4.82 -17.50
CA PRO A 196 -20.25 -4.19 -16.65
C PRO A 196 -21.50 -3.80 -17.44
N SER A 197 -22.68 -4.10 -16.90
CA SER A 197 -23.97 -3.83 -17.54
C SER A 197 -24.31 -2.34 -17.58
N THR A 198 -23.83 -1.57 -16.62
CA THR A 198 -23.97 -0.11 -16.57
C THR A 198 -22.62 0.52 -16.92
N ARG A 199 -22.63 1.48 -17.85
CA ARG A 199 -21.43 2.22 -18.25
C ARG A 199 -21.56 3.68 -17.79
N PRO A 200 -21.21 3.99 -16.54
CA PRO A 200 -21.14 5.38 -16.12
C PRO A 200 -20.08 6.12 -16.96
N SER A 201 -20.22 7.43 -17.11
CA SER A 201 -19.18 8.21 -17.77
C SER A 201 -17.88 8.14 -16.97
N TYR A 202 -16.75 7.93 -17.65
CA TYR A 202 -15.44 7.87 -17.01
C TYR A 202 -15.14 9.14 -16.19
N SER A 203 -15.45 10.31 -16.74
CA SER A 203 -15.28 11.60 -16.04
C SER A 203 -16.13 11.69 -14.78
N GLN A 204 -17.34 11.14 -14.77
CA GLN A 204 -18.20 11.10 -13.59
C GLN A 204 -17.63 10.19 -12.50
N LEU A 205 -17.01 9.06 -12.86
CA LEU A 205 -16.35 8.18 -11.90
C LEU A 205 -15.17 8.87 -11.21
N VAL A 206 -14.29 9.52 -11.97
CA VAL A 206 -13.16 10.26 -11.43
C VAL A 206 -13.64 11.43 -10.57
N LEU A 207 -14.58 12.24 -11.06
CA LEU A 207 -15.11 13.39 -10.35
C LEU A 207 -15.82 12.99 -9.05
N SER A 208 -16.55 11.86 -9.05
CA SER A 208 -17.24 11.35 -7.87
C SER A 208 -16.27 11.00 -6.72
N THR A 209 -15.06 10.56 -7.05
CA THR A 209 -14.01 10.30 -6.04
C THR A 209 -13.55 11.60 -5.38
N LEU A 210 -13.41 12.68 -6.17
CA LEU A 210 -13.04 13.99 -5.64
C LEU A 210 -14.17 14.63 -4.81
N GLN A 211 -15.43 14.44 -5.23
CA GLN A 211 -16.59 14.95 -4.51
C GLN A 211 -16.71 14.38 -3.08
N LEU A 212 -16.27 13.12 -2.85
CA LEU A 212 -16.26 12.51 -1.52
C LEU A 212 -15.43 13.30 -0.51
N PHE A 213 -14.37 14.00 -0.93
CA PHE A 213 -13.61 14.89 -0.02
C PHE A 213 -14.41 16.11 0.41
N CYS A 214 -15.26 16.65 -0.47
CA CYS A 214 -16.11 17.78 -0.12
C CYS A 214 -17.21 17.37 0.86
N GLU A 215 -17.75 16.16 0.68
CA GLU A 215 -18.91 15.69 1.42
C GLU A 215 -18.57 15.07 2.80
N LEU A 216 -17.40 14.45 2.95
CA LEU A 216 -17.07 13.63 4.12
C LEU A 216 -15.91 14.21 4.95
N PRO A 217 -16.18 14.94 6.04
CA PRO A 217 -15.14 15.46 6.93
C PRO A 217 -14.23 14.36 7.50
N VAL A 218 -14.79 13.17 7.80
CA VAL A 218 -14.02 12.03 8.29
C VAL A 218 -12.97 11.59 7.27
N LEU A 219 -13.32 11.54 5.97
CA LEU A 219 -12.37 11.22 4.90
C LEU A 219 -11.21 12.23 4.86
N ARG A 220 -11.51 13.53 4.93
CA ARG A 220 -10.47 14.59 4.93
C ARG A 220 -9.48 14.42 6.07
N VAL A 221 -9.99 14.26 7.29
CA VAL A 221 -9.14 14.10 8.48
C VAL A 221 -8.30 12.84 8.40
N ARG A 222 -8.91 11.71 8.03
CA ARG A 222 -8.20 10.43 7.96
C ARG A 222 -7.23 10.36 6.78
N ALA A 223 -7.53 10.98 5.66
CA ALA A 223 -6.62 11.13 4.53
C ALA A 223 -5.40 12.00 4.89
N LEU A 224 -5.60 13.11 5.62
CA LEU A 224 -4.50 13.94 6.11
C LEU A 224 -3.61 13.19 7.10
N LEU A 225 -4.20 12.41 8.02
CA LEU A 225 -3.44 11.52 8.91
C LEU A 225 -2.66 10.47 8.12
N ALA A 226 -3.26 9.86 7.09
CA ALA A 226 -2.56 8.93 6.20
C ALA A 226 -1.35 9.60 5.54
N MET A 227 -1.51 10.79 5.00
CA MET A 227 -0.42 11.54 4.39
C MET A 227 0.76 11.72 5.37
N MET A 228 0.50 12.10 6.61
CA MET A 228 1.56 12.34 7.62
C MET A 228 2.23 11.05 8.08
N ILE A 229 1.47 9.98 8.38
CA ILE A 229 2.07 8.72 8.85
C ILE A 229 2.86 8.02 7.76
N PHE A 230 2.40 8.10 6.49
CA PHE A 230 3.14 7.55 5.37
C PHE A 230 4.29 8.43 4.89
N ALA A 231 4.28 9.73 5.21
CA ALA A 231 5.47 10.58 5.10
C ALA A 231 6.56 10.12 6.10
N ALA A 232 6.20 9.85 7.35
CA ALA A 232 7.13 9.31 8.33
C ALA A 232 7.66 7.92 7.91
N PHE A 233 6.77 7.03 7.43
CA PHE A 233 7.14 5.70 6.91
C PHE A 233 8.09 5.81 5.71
N GLY A 234 7.76 6.64 4.73
CA GLY A 234 8.61 6.89 3.55
C GLY A 234 9.96 7.48 3.92
N THR A 235 10.01 8.37 4.91
CA THR A 235 11.24 8.95 5.45
C THR A 235 12.19 7.87 5.96
N LEU A 236 11.70 6.94 6.79
CA LEU A 236 12.51 5.85 7.31
C LEU A 236 13.04 4.95 6.19
N TRP A 237 12.12 4.33 5.46
CA TRP A 237 12.49 3.27 4.52
C TRP A 237 13.30 3.75 3.33
N THR A 238 13.23 5.04 2.98
CA THR A 238 14.05 5.63 1.92
C THR A 238 15.45 5.97 2.39
N ALA A 239 15.60 6.54 3.58
CA ALA A 239 16.90 6.98 4.09
C ALA A 239 17.73 5.85 4.72
N LEU A 240 17.08 4.76 5.16
CA LEU A 240 17.69 3.70 5.97
C LEU A 240 18.92 3.05 5.33
N VAL A 241 18.90 2.86 4.01
CA VAL A 241 19.98 2.20 3.28
C VAL A 241 21.30 2.96 3.36
N PHE A 242 21.28 4.28 3.39
CA PHE A 242 22.49 5.09 3.33
C PHE A 242 23.39 4.94 4.58
N PRO A 243 22.89 5.17 5.82
CA PRO A 243 23.73 5.00 7.00
C PRO A 243 24.14 3.54 7.24
N LEU A 244 23.31 2.57 6.88
CA LEU A 244 23.60 1.16 7.10
C LEU A 244 24.63 0.60 6.12
N SER A 245 24.75 1.17 4.91
CA SER A 245 25.73 0.76 3.91
C SER A 245 27.13 1.37 4.13
N THR A 246 27.27 2.28 5.08
CA THR A 246 28.53 3.01 5.36
C THR A 246 29.03 2.70 6.79
N ALA A 247 30.17 3.30 7.17
CA ALA A 247 30.69 3.19 8.53
C ALA A 247 29.65 3.68 9.56
N PRO A 248 29.53 3.05 10.72
CA PRO A 248 30.29 1.89 11.22
C PRO A 248 29.69 0.52 10.83
N PHE A 249 28.53 0.47 10.14
CA PHE A 249 27.75 -0.76 9.98
C PHE A 249 28.22 -1.63 8.82
N TYR A 250 28.45 -1.03 7.63
CA TYR A 250 28.78 -1.76 6.39
C TYR A 250 27.88 -2.96 6.08
N PHE A 251 26.57 -2.85 6.33
CA PHE A 251 25.64 -3.95 6.10
C PHE A 251 25.46 -4.20 4.60
N SER A 252 25.37 -5.49 4.23
CA SER A 252 25.01 -5.91 2.87
C SER A 252 23.53 -5.55 2.57
N HIS A 253 23.19 -5.48 1.29
CA HIS A 253 21.79 -5.22 0.88
C HIS A 253 20.84 -6.32 1.38
N SER A 254 21.32 -7.58 1.44
CA SER A 254 20.60 -8.69 2.07
C SER A 254 20.27 -8.41 3.53
N THR A 255 21.23 -7.94 4.31
CA THR A 255 21.04 -7.62 5.74
C THR A 255 20.06 -6.47 5.91
N ILE A 256 20.16 -5.42 5.07
CA ILE A 256 19.23 -4.29 5.07
C ILE A 256 17.82 -4.76 4.67
N GLY A 257 17.71 -5.62 3.66
CA GLY A 257 16.46 -6.21 3.23
C GLY A 257 15.78 -7.03 4.33
N LEU A 258 16.55 -7.76 5.15
CA LEU A 258 16.05 -8.54 6.30
C LEU A 258 15.37 -7.67 7.35
N LEU A 259 15.75 -6.39 7.49
CA LEU A 259 15.03 -5.46 8.37
C LEU A 259 13.57 -5.29 7.95
N GLY A 260 13.24 -5.57 6.67
CA GLY A 260 11.86 -5.62 6.19
C GLY A 260 10.99 -6.66 6.92
N ILE A 261 11.58 -7.71 7.51
CA ILE A 261 10.86 -8.70 8.32
C ILE A 261 10.25 -8.05 9.57
N ALA A 262 10.84 -6.95 10.07
CA ALA A 262 10.24 -6.17 11.15
C ALA A 262 8.81 -5.69 10.80
N GLY A 263 8.52 -5.49 9.50
CA GLY A 263 7.18 -5.20 9.00
C GLY A 263 6.12 -6.29 9.30
N LEU A 264 6.53 -7.51 9.68
CA LEU A 264 5.61 -8.54 10.18
C LEU A 264 4.89 -8.07 11.45
N ALA A 265 5.56 -7.30 12.30
CA ALA A 265 4.91 -6.68 13.46
C ALA A 265 3.75 -5.77 13.04
N GLY A 266 3.91 -5.02 11.93
CA GLY A 266 2.84 -4.22 11.34
C GLY A 266 1.62 -5.06 10.91
N ALA A 267 1.84 -6.23 10.29
CA ALA A 267 0.76 -7.13 9.91
C ALA A 267 -0.02 -7.67 11.12
N ILE A 268 0.68 -8.02 12.20
CA ILE A 268 0.06 -8.45 13.46
C ILE A 268 -0.74 -7.30 14.08
N ALA A 269 -0.17 -6.09 14.09
CA ALA A 269 -0.85 -4.91 14.59
C ALA A 269 -2.10 -4.57 13.79
N ALA A 270 -2.06 -4.71 12.46
CA ALA A 270 -3.19 -4.45 11.57
C ALA A 270 -4.40 -5.32 11.95
N SER A 271 -4.18 -6.63 12.17
CA SER A 271 -5.26 -7.55 12.54
C SER A 271 -5.89 -7.20 13.90
N ARG A 272 -5.07 -6.85 14.90
CA ARG A 272 -5.55 -6.45 16.23
C ARG A 272 -6.25 -5.09 16.20
N ALA A 273 -5.70 -4.13 15.44
CA ALA A 273 -6.30 -2.81 15.27
C ALA A 273 -7.68 -2.88 14.59
N GLY A 274 -7.87 -3.80 13.62
CA GLY A 274 -9.17 -4.08 13.03
C GLY A 274 -10.19 -4.55 14.06
N ILE A 275 -9.84 -5.55 14.87
CA ILE A 275 -10.71 -6.05 15.94
C ILE A 275 -11.08 -4.93 16.92
N TRP A 276 -10.12 -4.10 17.33
CA TRP A 276 -10.40 -2.98 18.24
C TRP A 276 -11.24 -1.89 17.60
N ALA A 277 -11.09 -1.68 16.28
CA ALA A 277 -11.94 -0.73 15.54
C ALA A 277 -13.40 -1.21 15.52
N ASP A 278 -13.65 -2.51 15.31
CA ASP A 278 -14.98 -3.12 15.30
C ASP A 278 -15.66 -3.03 16.67
N HIS A 279 -14.87 -3.03 17.77
CA HIS A 279 -15.39 -2.78 19.14
C HIS A 279 -15.58 -1.28 19.46
N GLY A 280 -15.46 -0.38 18.47
CA GLY A 280 -15.65 1.06 18.68
C GLY A 280 -14.42 1.79 19.26
N TRP A 281 -13.27 1.14 19.38
CA TRP A 281 -12.05 1.73 19.96
C TRP A 281 -11.12 2.35 18.93
N ALA A 282 -11.56 2.51 17.67
CA ALA A 282 -10.74 3.03 16.57
C ALA A 282 -10.03 4.35 16.90
N GLN A 283 -10.70 5.27 17.59
CA GLN A 283 -10.11 6.55 18.01
C GLN A 283 -9.01 6.39 19.06
N ARG A 284 -9.22 5.54 20.06
CA ARG A 284 -8.23 5.27 21.12
C ARG A 284 -7.01 4.58 20.53
N THR A 285 -7.23 3.56 19.69
CA THR A 285 -6.17 2.83 18.99
C THR A 285 -5.34 3.78 18.12
N SER A 286 -6.00 4.67 17.35
CA SER A 286 -5.29 5.67 16.54
C SER A 286 -4.42 6.60 17.42
N GLY A 287 -4.91 7.07 18.56
CA GLY A 287 -4.15 7.96 19.46
C GLY A 287 -2.93 7.28 20.07
N ILE A 288 -3.08 6.04 20.58
CA ILE A 288 -1.97 5.27 21.13
C ILE A 288 -0.93 4.97 20.05
N ALA A 289 -1.38 4.54 18.87
CA ALA A 289 -0.49 4.25 17.75
C ALA A 289 0.29 5.49 17.28
N LEU A 290 -0.34 6.67 17.22
CA LEU A 290 0.37 7.91 16.89
C LEU A 290 1.40 8.31 17.94
N ALA A 291 1.12 8.09 19.23
CA ALA A 291 2.11 8.32 20.29
C ALA A 291 3.30 7.34 20.16
N LEU A 292 3.03 6.06 19.86
CA LEU A 292 4.08 5.08 19.58
C LEU A 292 4.89 5.45 18.34
N LEU A 293 4.25 6.02 17.30
CA LEU A 293 4.94 6.50 16.10
C LEU A 293 5.94 7.61 16.42
N VAL A 294 5.59 8.53 17.29
CA VAL A 294 6.52 9.57 17.78
C VAL A 294 7.67 8.92 18.57
N LEU A 295 7.35 7.99 19.47
CA LEU A 295 8.34 7.30 20.29
C LEU A 295 9.33 6.47 19.45
N SER A 296 8.90 5.89 18.33
CA SER A 296 9.77 5.09 17.46
C SER A 296 11.00 5.86 16.97
N TRP A 297 10.87 7.15 16.71
CA TRP A 297 11.97 8.02 16.27
C TRP A 297 13.00 8.26 17.39
N VAL A 298 12.58 8.26 18.64
CA VAL A 298 13.49 8.37 19.79
C VAL A 298 14.39 7.13 19.88
N PHE A 299 13.84 5.94 19.61
CA PHE A 299 14.65 4.73 19.52
C PHE A 299 15.62 4.81 18.33
N MET A 300 15.14 5.13 17.14
CA MET A 300 15.97 5.19 15.93
C MET A 300 17.09 6.25 15.99
N TRP A 301 16.89 7.32 16.76
CA TRP A 301 17.94 8.30 17.04
C TRP A 301 19.20 7.67 17.64
N ASN A 302 19.05 6.63 18.48
CA ASN A 302 20.12 5.96 19.18
C ASN A 302 20.75 4.79 18.40
N MET A 303 20.55 4.67 17.09
CA MET A 303 21.00 3.52 16.32
C MET A 303 22.52 3.33 16.33
N TYR A 304 23.30 4.43 16.43
CA TYR A 304 24.76 4.36 16.51
C TYR A 304 25.28 3.82 17.85
N HIS A 305 24.48 3.80 18.91
CA HIS A 305 24.81 3.15 20.16
C HIS A 305 24.57 1.64 20.09
N SER A 306 23.48 1.23 19.43
CA SER A 306 23.17 -0.18 19.18
C SER A 306 22.14 -0.34 18.08
N VAL A 307 22.36 -1.30 17.18
CA VAL A 307 21.42 -1.69 16.11
C VAL A 307 20.06 -2.14 16.68
N TRP A 308 20.02 -2.63 17.90
CA TRP A 308 18.77 -3.02 18.55
C TRP A 308 17.80 -1.85 18.73
N PHE A 309 18.29 -0.64 18.98
CA PHE A 309 17.45 0.55 19.02
C PHE A 309 16.80 0.82 17.68
N LEU A 310 17.54 0.64 16.58
CA LEU A 310 16.98 0.76 15.24
C LEU A 310 15.89 -0.30 14.98
N ILE A 311 16.17 -1.58 15.31
CA ILE A 311 15.21 -2.68 15.08
C ILE A 311 13.91 -2.45 15.88
N ILE A 312 14.02 -2.08 17.16
CA ILE A 312 12.86 -1.75 17.99
C ILE A 312 12.11 -0.57 17.40
N GLY A 313 12.82 0.48 16.96
CA GLY A 313 12.22 1.65 16.32
C GLY A 313 11.44 1.29 15.07
N ILE A 314 11.99 0.43 14.19
CA ILE A 314 11.33 -0.06 12.98
C ILE A 314 10.05 -0.85 13.33
N ILE A 315 10.15 -1.79 14.27
CA ILE A 315 9.01 -2.61 14.73
C ILE A 315 7.88 -1.71 15.24
N VAL A 316 8.21 -0.75 16.10
CA VAL A 316 7.23 0.16 16.70
C VAL A 316 6.62 1.07 15.64
N LEU A 317 7.43 1.57 14.67
CA LEU A 317 6.95 2.41 13.58
C LEU A 317 5.98 1.65 12.69
N ASP A 318 6.36 0.46 12.21
CA ASP A 318 5.52 -0.33 11.30
C ASP A 318 4.20 -0.75 11.98
N LEU A 319 4.27 -1.15 13.26
CA LEU A 319 3.10 -1.43 14.09
C LEU A 319 2.18 -0.21 14.19
N ALA A 320 2.74 0.95 14.50
CA ALA A 320 1.99 2.19 14.68
C ALA A 320 1.33 2.66 13.36
N VAL A 321 2.09 2.68 12.27
CA VAL A 321 1.59 3.08 10.94
C VAL A 321 0.44 2.18 10.52
N GLN A 322 0.59 0.85 10.63
CA GLN A 322 -0.46 -0.09 10.23
C GLN A 322 -1.70 0.01 11.12
N ALA A 323 -1.54 0.21 12.42
CA ALA A 323 -2.68 0.39 13.33
C ALA A 323 -3.49 1.64 12.97
N VAL A 324 -2.84 2.78 12.70
CA VAL A 324 -3.53 4.01 12.26
C VAL A 324 -4.15 3.84 10.88
N HIS A 325 -3.47 3.14 9.97
CA HIS A 325 -3.95 2.88 8.62
C HIS A 325 -5.26 2.08 8.64
N VAL A 326 -5.27 0.95 9.34
CA VAL A 326 -6.45 0.06 9.42
C VAL A 326 -7.62 0.74 10.14
N THR A 327 -7.36 1.41 11.26
CA THR A 327 -8.43 2.13 11.98
C THR A 327 -9.00 3.28 11.15
N SER A 328 -8.16 3.96 10.36
CA SER A 328 -8.62 5.02 9.45
C SER A 328 -9.49 4.47 8.33
N GLN A 329 -9.09 3.37 7.70
CA GLN A 329 -9.91 2.70 6.68
C GLN A 329 -11.25 2.22 7.25
N SER A 330 -11.25 1.53 8.40
CA SER A 330 -12.48 1.09 9.06
C SER A 330 -13.45 2.25 9.29
N MET A 331 -12.95 3.38 9.82
CA MET A 331 -13.78 4.55 10.08
C MET A 331 -14.31 5.22 8.81
N ILE A 332 -13.54 5.24 7.72
CA ILE A 332 -13.98 5.81 6.45
C ILE A 332 -15.04 4.91 5.80
N LEU A 333 -14.78 3.61 5.74
CA LEU A 333 -15.67 2.65 5.09
C LEU A 333 -17.01 2.52 5.78
N SER A 334 -17.07 2.70 7.11
CA SER A 334 -18.31 2.70 7.86
C SER A 334 -19.24 3.89 7.53
N THR A 335 -18.74 4.97 6.89
CA THR A 335 -19.57 6.13 6.54
C THR A 335 -20.46 5.90 5.32
N ARG A 336 -19.97 5.20 4.30
CA ARG A 336 -20.72 4.88 3.05
C ARG A 336 -20.31 3.51 2.51
N PRO A 337 -20.94 2.42 2.95
CA PRO A 337 -20.60 1.06 2.49
C PRO A 337 -20.74 0.85 0.97
N GLN A 338 -21.62 1.63 0.28
CA GLN A 338 -21.80 1.50 -1.17
C GLN A 338 -20.68 2.15 -2.00
N ALA A 339 -19.78 2.92 -1.38
CA ALA A 339 -18.71 3.67 -2.04
C ALA A 339 -17.30 3.17 -1.64
N GLU A 340 -17.17 1.92 -1.16
CA GLU A 340 -15.91 1.36 -0.61
C GLU A 340 -14.69 1.58 -1.52
N SER A 341 -14.77 1.21 -2.79
CA SER A 341 -13.65 1.34 -3.74
C SER A 341 -13.22 2.79 -3.92
N ARG A 342 -14.19 3.72 -4.02
CA ARG A 342 -13.91 5.15 -4.20
C ARG A 342 -13.34 5.78 -2.93
N LEU A 343 -13.86 5.41 -1.77
CA LEU A 343 -13.35 5.86 -0.47
C LEU A 343 -11.92 5.37 -0.23
N THR A 344 -11.67 4.10 -0.51
CA THR A 344 -10.32 3.52 -0.41
C THR A 344 -9.37 4.21 -1.39
N GLY A 345 -9.77 4.39 -2.65
CA GLY A 345 -8.94 5.08 -3.65
C GLY A 345 -8.62 6.51 -3.25
N ALA A 346 -9.61 7.29 -2.81
CA ALA A 346 -9.43 8.65 -2.30
C ALA A 346 -8.44 8.70 -1.13
N TYR A 347 -8.59 7.82 -0.15
CA TYR A 347 -7.70 7.72 1.00
C TYR A 347 -6.26 7.35 0.58
N MET A 348 -6.11 6.37 -0.33
CA MET A 348 -4.81 5.89 -0.81
C MET A 348 -4.04 6.92 -1.66
N VAL A 349 -4.72 7.89 -2.26
CA VAL A 349 -4.04 9.03 -2.92
C VAL A 349 -3.24 9.84 -1.91
N PHE A 350 -3.80 10.15 -0.75
CA PHE A 350 -3.08 10.88 0.30
C PHE A 350 -1.97 10.05 0.95
N TYR A 351 -2.18 8.75 1.12
CA TYR A 351 -1.13 7.80 1.46
C TYR A 351 0.08 7.95 0.52
N SER A 352 -0.16 7.93 -0.80
CA SER A 352 0.89 8.00 -1.81
C SER A 352 1.60 9.36 -1.83
N ILE A 353 0.84 10.46 -1.70
CA ILE A 353 1.40 11.82 -1.60
C ILE A 353 2.30 11.91 -0.37
N GLY A 354 1.85 11.40 0.77
CA GLY A 354 2.65 11.37 1.99
C GLY A 354 3.96 10.61 1.81
N SER A 355 3.89 9.38 1.29
CA SER A 355 5.07 8.57 1.01
C SER A 355 6.03 9.26 0.03
N ALA A 356 5.52 9.92 -1.00
CA ALA A 356 6.31 10.70 -1.96
C ALA A 356 7.06 11.85 -1.29
N LEU A 357 6.35 12.66 -0.50
CA LEU A 357 6.94 13.80 0.23
C LEU A 357 7.99 13.34 1.24
N GLY A 358 7.69 12.30 2.02
CA GLY A 358 8.61 11.73 2.99
C GLY A 358 9.88 11.21 2.34
N SER A 359 9.77 10.48 1.23
CA SER A 359 10.91 9.91 0.51
C SER A 359 11.80 10.98 -0.10
N LEU A 360 11.21 12.00 -0.73
CA LEU A 360 11.99 13.11 -1.32
C LEU A 360 12.72 13.92 -0.24
N ALA A 361 12.00 14.28 0.83
CA ALA A 361 12.57 15.05 1.92
C ALA A 361 13.66 14.26 2.67
N ALA A 362 13.49 12.94 2.83
CA ALA A 362 14.40 12.08 3.56
C ALA A 362 15.82 12.07 2.98
N THR A 363 15.96 11.92 1.67
CA THR A 363 17.28 11.88 1.01
C THR A 363 17.95 13.24 0.97
N TRP A 364 17.16 14.29 0.77
CA TRP A 364 17.68 15.66 0.84
C TRP A 364 18.19 16.00 2.25
N VAL A 365 17.39 15.69 3.27
CA VAL A 365 17.77 15.91 4.67
C VAL A 365 18.95 15.04 5.07
N TYR A 366 18.98 13.77 4.62
CA TYR A 366 20.10 12.89 4.90
C TYR A 366 21.42 13.44 4.31
N ALA A 367 21.39 13.93 3.07
CA ALA A 367 22.58 14.46 2.39
C ALA A 367 23.15 15.71 3.09
N HIS A 368 22.34 16.52 3.77
CA HIS A 368 22.77 17.77 4.41
C HIS A 368 22.97 17.66 5.93
N TYR A 369 22.19 16.82 6.59
CA TYR A 369 22.11 16.75 8.07
C TYR A 369 22.32 15.33 8.62
N GLY A 370 22.59 14.34 7.74
CA GLY A 370 22.81 12.96 8.14
C GLY A 370 21.57 12.31 8.78
N TRP A 371 21.80 11.22 9.52
CA TRP A 371 20.74 10.45 10.15
C TRP A 371 19.95 11.22 11.22
N ASN A 372 20.62 12.08 11.98
CA ASN A 372 19.94 12.90 12.99
C ASN A 372 18.89 13.82 12.35
N GLY A 373 19.21 14.39 11.19
CA GLY A 373 18.23 15.17 10.41
C GLY A 373 17.02 14.33 9.98
N VAL A 374 17.24 13.10 9.54
CA VAL A 374 16.16 12.17 9.18
C VAL A 374 15.25 11.87 10.37
N CYS A 375 15.85 11.67 11.57
CA CYS A 375 15.08 11.45 12.80
C CYS A 375 14.21 12.68 13.14
N TRP A 376 14.76 13.90 13.03
CA TRP A 376 13.97 15.14 13.22
C TRP A 376 12.84 15.27 12.21
N LEU A 377 13.10 14.95 10.93
CA LEU A 377 12.07 14.98 9.89
C LEU A 377 10.93 14.01 10.21
N GLY A 378 11.27 12.76 10.54
CA GLY A 378 10.28 11.75 10.89
C GLY A 378 9.51 12.09 12.17
N LEU A 379 10.20 12.65 13.18
CA LEU A 379 9.56 13.16 14.40
C LEU A 379 8.59 14.29 14.10
N SER A 380 8.93 15.21 13.18
CA SER A 380 8.05 16.31 12.78
C SER A 380 6.78 15.82 12.08
N PHE A 381 6.88 14.86 11.15
CA PHE A 381 5.70 14.26 10.52
C PHE A 381 4.83 13.51 11.53
N SER A 382 5.45 12.72 12.40
CA SER A 382 4.74 11.95 13.44
C SER A 382 4.08 12.85 14.48
N GLY A 383 4.77 13.90 14.93
CA GLY A 383 4.24 14.89 15.85
C GLY A 383 3.09 15.70 15.25
N SER A 384 3.22 16.08 13.97
CA SER A 384 2.14 16.76 13.23
C SER A 384 0.91 15.85 13.08
N ALA A 385 1.09 14.55 12.85
CA ALA A 385 -0.01 13.58 12.81
C ALA A 385 -0.71 13.46 14.17
N LEU A 386 0.05 13.37 15.26
CA LEU A 386 -0.50 13.32 16.61
C LEU A 386 -1.24 14.63 16.96
N LEU A 387 -0.69 15.79 16.61
CA LEU A 387 -1.32 17.09 16.80
C LEU A 387 -2.63 17.18 15.98
N CYS A 388 -2.58 16.82 14.71
CA CYS A 388 -3.77 16.80 13.86
C CYS A 388 -4.87 15.92 14.46
N TRP A 389 -4.51 14.72 14.95
CA TRP A 389 -5.46 13.82 15.59
C TRP A 389 -6.06 14.43 16.86
N THR A 390 -5.24 15.04 17.73
CA THR A 390 -5.75 15.65 18.97
C THR A 390 -6.75 16.77 18.71
N LEU A 391 -6.49 17.59 17.70
CA LEU A 391 -7.37 18.71 17.30
C LEU A 391 -8.66 18.21 16.64
N THR A 392 -8.59 17.12 15.87
CA THR A 392 -9.71 16.65 15.05
C THR A 392 -10.46 15.44 15.61
N ARG A 393 -10.03 14.89 16.76
CA ARG A 393 -10.62 13.67 17.35
C ARG A 393 -12.13 13.74 17.60
N ARG A 394 -12.67 14.95 17.84
CA ARG A 394 -14.11 15.17 18.03
C ARG A 394 -14.88 15.17 16.71
N MET A 395 -14.28 15.68 15.63
CA MET A 395 -14.88 15.76 14.29
C MET A 395 -14.99 14.38 13.62
N SER A 396 -14.15 13.43 14.02
CA SER A 396 -14.07 12.08 13.45
C SER A 396 -14.90 11.05 14.23
N ARG A 397 -15.73 11.44 15.18
CA ARG A 397 -16.65 10.51 15.86
C ARG A 397 -17.78 10.14 14.91
N VAL A 398 -17.86 8.87 14.51
CA VAL A 398 -19.04 8.33 13.82
C VAL A 398 -20.17 8.24 14.85
N PRO A 399 -21.36 8.80 14.59
CA PRO A 399 -22.50 8.65 15.50
C PRO A 399 -22.84 7.16 15.66
N VAL A 400 -22.96 6.71 16.89
CA VAL A 400 -23.26 5.31 17.26
C VAL A 400 -24.64 4.83 16.73
N SER A 401 -25.49 5.73 16.26
CA SER A 401 -26.84 5.45 15.77
C SER A 401 -26.92 4.59 14.50
N VAL A 402 -25.82 4.44 13.74
CA VAL A 402 -25.83 3.64 12.50
C VAL A 402 -25.55 2.16 12.76
N VAL A 403 -24.88 1.81 13.86
CA VAL A 403 -24.53 0.42 14.20
C VAL A 403 -25.70 -0.32 14.85
N ALA A 404 -26.61 0.40 15.52
CA ALA A 404 -27.75 -0.21 16.23
C ALA A 404 -28.92 -0.62 15.33
N SER A 405 -29.01 -0.08 14.09
CA SER A 405 -30.13 -0.39 13.18
C SER A 405 -29.94 -1.69 12.39
N SER A 406 -28.76 -2.28 12.38
CA SER A 406 -28.51 -3.56 11.69
C SER A 406 -28.72 -4.79 12.58
N SER A 407 -28.80 -4.62 13.90
CA SER A 407 -28.98 -5.76 14.85
C SER A 407 -30.41 -5.98 15.32
N THR A 408 -31.39 -5.10 15.00
CA THR A 408 -32.77 -5.21 15.44
C THR A 408 -33.75 -5.68 14.37
N GLY A 409 -33.26 -6.12 13.20
CA GLY A 409 -34.08 -6.57 12.07
C GLY A 409 -34.56 -8.02 12.10
N HIS A 410 -34.36 -8.80 13.19
CA HIS A 410 -34.86 -10.18 13.29
C HIS A 410 -35.40 -10.47 14.68
N CYS A 411 -36.60 -10.07 14.96
CA CYS A 411 -37.56 -10.78 15.85
C CYS A 411 -38.87 -10.00 15.97
N LYS A 412 -39.79 -10.16 15.02
CA LYS A 412 -41.26 -10.02 15.24
C LYS A 412 -41.98 -10.57 14.01
N SER A 413 -42.29 -11.85 14.03
CA SER A 413 -43.49 -12.42 13.44
C SER A 413 -43.67 -13.79 14.03
N THR A 414 -44.61 -13.91 14.93
CA THR A 414 -45.72 -14.92 14.92
C THR A 414 -46.37 -14.87 16.27
N GLY A 415 -47.49 -14.26 16.30
CA GLY A 415 -48.58 -14.52 17.21
C GLY A 415 -49.79 -14.76 16.33
#